data_f9bea8256034ce555fd8a12b737312f2
#
_entry.id   f9bea8256034ce555fd8a12b737312f2
#
_cell.length_a   1.000
_cell.length_b   1.000
_cell.length_c   1.000
_cell.angle_alpha   90.00
_cell.angle_beta   90.00
_cell.angle_gamma   90.00
#
_symmetry.space_group_name_H-M   'P 1'
#
loop_
_entity.id
_entity.type
_entity.pdbx_description
1 polymer ?
#
loop_
_entity_poly.entity_id
_entity_poly.type
_entity_poly.pdbx_seq_one_letter_code
_entity_poly.pdbx_strand_id
1 'polypeptide(L)'
;MTRSILIVEDNAVDRQRLEKLLGEAGYMVATAANGTQALASVKRSKPDAILMDVNMPEMDGFAATRALQGDAETKGIPVILVTAKDQKADKAWGQMLGAKGYVTKPFSDEQLLSQVRSLQ
;
A
#
# COMPACT_ATOMS: atom_id res chain seq x y z
N MET A 1 -15.90 -4.15 -4.37
CA MET A 1 -15.64 -2.74 -4.66
C MET A 1 -14.75 -2.13 -3.58
N THR A 2 -13.67 -1.46 -3.96
CA THR A 2 -12.75 -0.84 -3.01
C THR A 2 -13.39 0.42 -2.42
N ARG A 3 -13.54 0.49 -1.10
CA ARG A 3 -14.08 1.64 -0.40
C ARG A 3 -13.11 2.20 0.62
N SER A 4 -12.42 1.34 1.35
CA SER A 4 -11.49 1.74 2.40
C SER A 4 -10.07 1.36 2.02
N ILE A 5 -9.15 2.29 2.24
CA ILE A 5 -7.74 2.10 1.88
C ILE A 5 -6.88 2.45 3.09
N LEU A 6 -5.94 1.57 3.40
CA LEU A 6 -4.90 1.85 4.38
C LEU A 6 -3.66 2.33 3.65
N ILE A 7 -3.17 3.50 4.01
CA ILE A 7 -1.92 4.06 3.47
C ILE A 7 -0.82 3.80 4.50
N VAL A 8 0.24 3.11 4.08
CA VAL A 8 1.39 2.83 4.93
C VAL A 8 2.60 3.57 4.37
N GLU A 9 3.01 4.65 5.04
CA GLU A 9 4.04 5.56 4.57
C GLU A 9 4.66 6.28 5.77
N ASP A 10 5.98 6.19 5.93
CA ASP A 10 6.66 6.85 7.04
C ASP A 10 6.92 8.33 6.80
N ASN A 11 7.01 8.78 5.55
CA ASN A 11 7.18 10.19 5.22
C ASN A 11 5.85 10.93 5.34
N ALA A 12 5.80 11.91 6.24
CA ALA A 12 4.56 12.64 6.53
C ALA A 12 4.01 13.39 5.32
N VAL A 13 4.88 13.97 4.49
CA VAL A 13 4.45 14.73 3.31
C VAL A 13 3.81 13.79 2.27
N ASP A 14 4.46 12.68 1.99
CA ASP A 14 3.93 11.70 1.04
C ASP A 14 2.65 11.07 1.57
N ARG A 15 2.59 10.78 2.86
CA ARG A 15 1.40 10.21 3.49
C ARG A 15 0.21 11.15 3.37
N GLN A 16 0.40 12.44 3.67
CA GLN A 16 -0.65 13.45 3.58
C GLN A 16 -1.12 13.66 2.14
N ARG A 17 -0.20 13.64 1.19
CA ARG A 17 -0.54 13.76 -0.23
C ARG A 17 -1.43 12.62 -0.68
N LEU A 18 -1.08 11.39 -0.32
CA LEU A 18 -1.87 10.21 -0.66
C LEU A 18 -3.24 10.24 0.01
N GLU A 19 -3.27 10.64 1.28
CA GLU A 19 -4.51 10.73 2.04
C GLU A 19 -5.48 11.72 1.39
N LYS A 20 -4.97 12.89 1.01
CA LYS A 20 -5.77 13.92 0.35
C LYS A 20 -6.28 13.43 -1.01
N LEU A 21 -5.38 12.87 -1.82
CA LEU A 21 -5.72 12.39 -3.16
C LEU A 21 -6.84 11.34 -3.12
N LEU A 22 -6.69 10.35 -2.26
CA LEU A 22 -7.65 9.27 -2.17
C LEU A 22 -8.95 9.71 -1.50
N GLY A 23 -8.87 10.56 -0.48
CA GLY A 23 -10.05 11.13 0.16
C GLY A 23 -10.90 11.94 -0.82
N GLU A 24 -10.27 12.75 -1.65
CA GLU A 24 -10.97 13.53 -2.68
C GLU A 24 -11.58 12.65 -3.77
N ALA A 25 -11.00 11.48 -3.99
CA ALA A 25 -11.53 10.49 -4.93
C ALA A 25 -12.69 9.66 -4.34
N GLY A 26 -13.03 9.88 -3.09
CA GLY A 26 -14.18 9.23 -2.46
C GLY A 26 -13.88 8.02 -1.60
N TYR A 27 -12.61 7.71 -1.37
CA TYR A 27 -12.23 6.58 -0.53
C TYR A 27 -12.18 6.96 0.95
N MET A 28 -12.50 6.00 1.80
CA MET A 28 -12.27 6.12 3.24
C MET A 28 -10.81 5.74 3.49
N VAL A 29 -10.06 6.62 4.15
CA VAL A 29 -8.61 6.46 4.29
C VAL A 29 -8.22 6.35 5.76
N ALA A 30 -7.40 5.34 6.06
CA ALA A 30 -6.67 5.24 7.32
C ALA A 30 -5.18 5.25 7.00
N THR A 31 -4.36 5.60 7.97
CA THR A 31 -2.91 5.70 7.76
C THR A 31 -2.13 4.92 8.83
N ALA A 32 -0.95 4.46 8.44
CA ALA A 32 0.04 3.86 9.34
C ALA A 32 1.41 4.37 8.93
N ALA A 33 2.31 4.52 9.88
CA ALA A 33 3.63 5.09 9.63
C ALA A 33 4.72 4.05 9.38
N ASN A 34 4.44 2.78 9.64
CA ASN A 34 5.40 1.69 9.43
C ASN A 34 4.68 0.35 9.29
N GLY A 35 5.45 -0.69 8.95
CA GLY A 35 4.90 -2.02 8.73
C GLY A 35 4.25 -2.63 9.96
N THR A 36 4.83 -2.43 11.13
CA THR A 36 4.28 -2.95 12.39
C THR A 36 2.92 -2.35 12.68
N GLN A 37 2.79 -1.04 12.53
CA GLN A 37 1.50 -0.34 12.70
C GLN A 37 0.49 -0.82 11.66
N ALA A 38 0.95 -1.07 10.43
CA ALA A 38 0.09 -1.55 9.35
C ALA A 38 -0.53 -2.90 9.72
N LEU A 39 0.28 -3.85 10.18
CA LEU A 39 -0.21 -5.17 10.56
C LEU A 39 -1.23 -5.09 11.70
N ALA A 40 -0.96 -4.25 12.70
CA ALA A 40 -1.89 -4.04 13.81
C ALA A 40 -3.20 -3.41 13.34
N SER A 41 -3.11 -2.42 12.45
CA SER A 41 -4.27 -1.73 11.91
C SER A 41 -5.18 -2.68 11.11
N VAL A 42 -4.58 -3.53 10.29
CA VAL A 42 -5.32 -4.49 9.46
C VAL A 42 -6.07 -5.51 10.34
N LYS A 43 -5.47 -5.93 11.44
CA LYS A 43 -6.12 -6.85 12.37
C LYS A 43 -7.34 -6.24 13.05
N ARG A 44 -7.27 -4.93 13.35
CA ARG A 44 -8.40 -4.24 13.99
C ARG A 44 -9.54 -3.97 13.01
N SER A 45 -9.20 -3.58 11.79
CA SER A 45 -10.21 -3.18 10.80
C SER A 45 -9.63 -3.43 9.41
N LYS A 46 -10.07 -4.51 8.78
CA LYS A 46 -9.54 -4.91 7.47
C LYS A 46 -9.92 -3.89 6.41
N PRO A 47 -8.94 -3.25 5.75
CA PRO A 47 -9.24 -2.36 4.63
C PRO A 47 -9.56 -3.18 3.36
N ASP A 48 -10.12 -2.51 2.37
CA ASP A 48 -10.36 -3.15 1.07
C ASP A 48 -9.08 -3.21 0.24
N ALA A 49 -8.13 -2.31 0.50
CA ALA A 49 -6.85 -2.28 -0.20
C ALA A 49 -5.80 -1.60 0.67
N ILE A 50 -4.53 -1.85 0.38
CA ILE A 50 -3.40 -1.26 1.10
C ILE A 50 -2.45 -0.64 0.08
N LEU A 51 -2.05 0.63 0.32
CA LEU A 51 -0.95 1.25 -0.39
C LEU A 51 0.25 1.23 0.56
N MET A 52 1.35 0.64 0.12
CA MET A 52 2.48 0.34 0.99
C MET A 52 3.79 0.85 0.41
N ASP A 53 4.47 1.75 1.11
CA ASP A 53 5.85 2.09 0.76
C ASP A 53 6.79 0.95 1.14
N VAL A 54 7.86 0.80 0.40
CA VAL A 54 8.88 -0.22 0.69
C VAL A 54 9.90 0.31 1.70
N ASN A 55 10.37 1.55 1.54
CA ASN A 55 11.43 2.12 2.38
C ASN A 55 10.87 2.64 3.70
N MET A 56 10.80 1.77 4.68
CA MET A 56 10.34 2.12 6.03
C MET A 56 11.26 1.51 7.08
N PRO A 57 11.39 2.16 8.25
CA PRO A 57 12.22 1.61 9.33
C PRO A 57 11.60 0.34 9.92
N GLU A 58 12.43 -0.50 10.49
CA GLU A 58 12.08 -1.75 11.17
C GLU A 58 11.57 -2.84 10.24
N MET A 59 10.36 -2.69 9.73
CA MET A 59 9.75 -3.65 8.80
C MET A 59 9.45 -2.93 7.49
N ASP A 60 10.17 -3.24 6.42
CA ASP A 60 9.94 -2.62 5.12
C ASP A 60 8.66 -3.15 4.46
N GLY A 61 8.25 -2.49 3.36
CA GLY A 61 7.01 -2.83 2.68
C GLY A 61 7.01 -4.21 2.05
N PHE A 62 8.16 -4.74 1.64
CA PHE A 62 8.26 -6.10 1.14
C PHE A 62 7.98 -7.11 2.26
N ALA A 63 8.60 -6.92 3.42
CA ALA A 63 8.40 -7.78 4.58
C ALA A 63 6.95 -7.73 5.06
N ALA A 64 6.36 -6.53 5.12
CA ALA A 64 4.97 -6.36 5.52
C ALA A 64 4.01 -7.05 4.54
N THR A 65 4.26 -6.90 3.24
CA THR A 65 3.45 -7.58 2.21
C THR A 65 3.54 -9.10 2.35
N ARG A 66 4.75 -9.61 2.57
CA ARG A 66 4.95 -11.04 2.78
C ARG A 66 4.17 -11.54 3.99
N ALA A 67 4.20 -10.79 5.10
CA ALA A 67 3.46 -11.15 6.31
C ALA A 67 1.95 -11.18 6.06
N LEU A 68 1.42 -10.18 5.34
CA LEU A 68 0.00 -10.12 5.02
C LEU A 68 -0.43 -11.26 4.10
N GLN A 69 0.38 -11.60 3.11
CA GLN A 69 0.08 -12.69 2.19
C GLN A 69 0.23 -14.07 2.82
N GLY A 70 1.02 -14.18 3.89
CA GLY A 70 1.21 -15.42 4.62
C GLY A 70 0.14 -15.73 5.66
N ASP A 71 -0.76 -14.78 5.92
CA ASP A 71 -1.83 -14.94 6.91
C ASP A 71 -3.16 -15.17 6.18
N ALA A 72 -3.83 -16.28 6.50
CA ALA A 72 -5.10 -16.64 5.85
C ALA A 72 -6.17 -15.56 5.99
N GLU A 73 -6.13 -14.76 7.07
CA GLU A 73 -7.13 -13.71 7.29
C GLU A 73 -6.88 -12.47 6.46
N THR A 74 -5.64 -12.23 6.02
CA THR A 74 -5.27 -10.99 5.35
C THR A 74 -4.81 -11.18 3.90
N LYS A 75 -4.50 -12.40 3.49
CA LYS A 75 -3.96 -12.66 2.14
C LYS A 75 -4.85 -12.22 1.00
N GLY A 76 -6.14 -12.06 1.24
CA GLY A 76 -7.09 -11.61 0.22
C GLY A 76 -7.11 -10.11 0.02
N ILE A 77 -6.44 -9.33 0.89
CA ILE A 77 -6.43 -7.89 0.78
C ILE A 77 -5.37 -7.47 -0.24
N PRO A 78 -5.75 -6.80 -1.34
CA PRO A 78 -4.78 -6.40 -2.36
C PRO A 78 -3.84 -5.32 -1.83
N VAL A 79 -2.54 -5.48 -2.13
CA VAL A 79 -1.50 -4.53 -1.77
C VAL A 79 -0.93 -3.92 -3.04
N ILE A 80 -0.85 -2.60 -3.09
CA ILE A 80 -0.15 -1.85 -4.12
C ILE A 80 1.09 -1.25 -3.47
N LEU A 81 2.27 -1.57 -3.99
CA LEU A 81 3.51 -0.98 -3.50
C LEU A 81 3.72 0.38 -4.17
N VAL A 82 4.03 1.40 -3.36
CA VAL A 82 4.23 2.78 -3.82
C VAL A 82 5.58 3.23 -3.30
N THR A 83 6.61 3.26 -4.14
CA THR A 83 7.98 3.43 -3.67
C THR A 83 8.90 4.05 -4.72
N ALA A 84 10.02 4.62 -4.26
CA ALA A 84 11.07 5.13 -5.14
C ALA A 84 11.92 4.02 -5.76
N LYS A 85 11.81 2.78 -5.30
CA LYS A 85 12.52 1.63 -5.89
C LYS A 85 11.92 1.30 -7.25
N ASP A 86 12.68 1.53 -8.32
CA ASP A 86 12.17 1.44 -9.69
C ASP A 86 12.81 0.37 -10.57
N GLN A 87 13.72 -0.44 -10.02
CA GLN A 87 14.39 -1.47 -10.80
C GLN A 87 13.47 -2.66 -11.07
N LYS A 88 13.75 -3.37 -12.17
CA LYS A 88 12.98 -4.55 -12.54
C LYS A 88 12.98 -5.61 -11.43
N ALA A 89 14.12 -5.77 -10.76
CA ALA A 89 14.24 -6.74 -9.68
C ALA A 89 13.31 -6.40 -8.51
N ASP A 90 13.17 -5.10 -8.18
CA ASP A 90 12.27 -4.66 -7.12
C ASP A 90 10.82 -4.97 -7.47
N LYS A 91 10.41 -4.67 -8.70
CA LYS A 91 9.05 -4.92 -9.17
C LYS A 91 8.73 -6.41 -9.22
N ALA A 92 9.67 -7.20 -9.72
CA ALA A 92 9.52 -8.66 -9.78
C ALA A 92 9.39 -9.25 -8.38
N TRP A 93 10.20 -8.76 -7.43
CA TRP A 93 10.15 -9.22 -6.05
C TRP A 93 8.80 -8.90 -5.40
N GLY A 94 8.32 -7.67 -5.58
CA GLY A 94 7.01 -7.27 -5.07
C GLY A 94 5.89 -8.15 -5.61
N GLN A 95 5.93 -8.45 -6.91
CA GLN A 95 4.94 -9.31 -7.54
C GLN A 95 5.01 -10.74 -6.99
N MET A 96 6.21 -11.27 -6.79
CA MET A 96 6.41 -12.61 -6.20
C MET A 96 5.88 -12.69 -4.78
N LEU A 97 5.96 -11.59 -4.03
CA LEU A 97 5.42 -11.52 -2.67
C LEU A 97 3.90 -11.37 -2.62
N GLY A 98 3.26 -11.20 -3.77
CA GLY A 98 1.81 -11.13 -3.88
C GLY A 98 1.22 -9.74 -4.05
N ALA A 99 2.05 -8.70 -4.26
CA ALA A 99 1.54 -7.37 -4.54
C ALA A 99 0.75 -7.36 -5.85
N LYS A 100 -0.37 -6.66 -5.87
CA LYS A 100 -1.25 -6.58 -7.05
C LYS A 100 -0.87 -5.42 -7.97
N GLY A 101 -0.11 -4.45 -7.47
CA GLY A 101 0.34 -3.33 -8.26
C GLY A 101 1.62 -2.73 -7.72
N TYR A 102 2.26 -1.90 -8.54
CA TYR A 102 3.52 -1.27 -8.19
C TYR A 102 3.54 0.12 -8.83
N VAL A 103 3.67 1.16 -8.01
CA VAL A 103 3.73 2.55 -8.47
C VAL A 103 5.06 3.14 -8.04
N THR A 104 5.82 3.66 -8.99
CA THR A 104 7.13 4.25 -8.72
C THR A 104 7.01 5.74 -8.44
N LYS A 105 7.66 6.21 -7.38
CA LYS A 105 7.75 7.64 -7.08
C LYS A 105 8.85 8.28 -7.91
N PRO A 106 8.68 9.52 -8.40
CA PRO A 106 7.44 10.30 -8.32
C PRO A 106 6.36 9.76 -9.27
N PHE A 107 5.11 9.91 -8.87
CA PHE A 107 3.98 9.46 -9.67
C PHE A 107 3.02 10.62 -9.90
N SER A 108 2.20 10.54 -10.98
CA SER A 108 1.09 11.46 -11.17
C SER A 108 -0.14 10.96 -10.42
N ASP A 109 -1.06 11.85 -10.13
CA ASP A 109 -2.31 11.48 -9.49
C ASP A 109 -3.04 10.42 -10.32
N GLU A 110 -3.04 10.57 -11.64
CA GLU A 110 -3.71 9.63 -12.54
C GLU A 110 -3.07 8.24 -12.50
N GLN A 111 -1.75 8.16 -12.45
CA GLN A 111 -1.05 6.87 -12.33
C GLN A 111 -1.47 6.12 -11.07
N LEU A 112 -1.52 6.82 -9.95
CA LEU A 112 -1.91 6.20 -8.68
C LEU A 112 -3.38 5.79 -8.68
N LEU A 113 -4.26 6.70 -9.09
CA LEU A 113 -5.70 6.43 -9.12
C LEU A 113 -6.04 5.28 -10.08
N SER A 114 -5.34 5.20 -11.22
CA SER A 114 -5.52 4.11 -12.16
C SER A 114 -5.22 2.75 -11.53
N GLN A 115 -4.14 2.66 -10.75
CA GLN A 115 -3.78 1.42 -10.05
C GLN A 115 -4.85 1.05 -9.02
N VAL A 116 -5.35 2.01 -8.27
CA VAL A 116 -6.39 1.76 -7.27
C VAL A 116 -7.69 1.31 -7.95
N ARG A 117 -8.08 1.98 -9.03
CA ARG A 117 -9.29 1.62 -9.79
C ARG A 117 -9.20 0.22 -10.38
N SER A 118 -8.01 -0.24 -10.71
CA SER A 118 -7.82 -1.57 -11.29
C SER A 118 -8.13 -2.70 -10.31
N LEU A 119 -8.26 -2.39 -9.02
CA LEU A 119 -8.62 -3.36 -7.99
C LEU A 119 -10.14 -3.62 -7.91
N GLN A 120 -10.91 -2.83 -8.59
CA GLN A 120 -12.37 -2.93 -8.52
C GLN A 120 -12.95 -3.96 -9.47
#